data_fbae7b1dd6fa76540f4fdfdf980e68a5
#
_entry.id   fbae7b1dd6fa76540f4fdfdf980e68a5
#
_cell.length_a   1.000
_cell.length_b   1.000
_cell.length_c   1.000
_cell.angle_alpha   90.00
_cell.angle_beta   90.00
_cell.angle_gamma   90.00
#
_symmetry.space_group_name_H-M   'P 1'
#
loop_
_entity.id
_entity.type
_entity.pdbx_description
1 polymer ?
#
loop_
_entity_poly.entity_id
_entity_poly.type
_entity_poly.pdbx_seq_one_letter_code
_entity_poly.pdbx_strand_id
1 'polypeptide(L)'
;MRLTDITDTKQLSVKINLPYQTNIDKNTMANPTTKQELLTAIADGYAKLNEQIDKMSAEEIAAPFTFTADPKKCGVRWQNDRCLRDLLTHLYEWQVLMEIFVMNIREGHPKDYLPDEYRKNYHEMDRMLVEKHRNTTLEEAKELLAQSHQTMHDLAGSFSEEELFTKGYFKCTYTTTMAAYFLSVTASPYLQAVKLLKTHQKNTQVRDKRC
;
A
#
# COMPACT_ATOMS: atom_id res chain seq x y z
N MET A 1 -31.81 -16.47 -45.45
CA MET A 1 -31.46 -15.16 -44.87
C MET A 1 -30.41 -15.44 -43.82
N ARG A 2 -29.15 -15.08 -44.11
CA ARG A 2 -27.96 -15.46 -43.33
C ARG A 2 -27.77 -14.50 -42.15
N LEU A 3 -27.60 -15.03 -40.96
CA LEU A 3 -27.12 -14.29 -39.82
C LEU A 3 -25.57 -14.27 -39.88
N THR A 4 -25.02 -13.14 -40.24
CA THR A 4 -23.59 -12.87 -40.22
C THR A 4 -23.32 -11.79 -39.17
N ASP A 5 -22.34 -12.12 -38.34
CA ASP A 5 -21.37 -11.27 -37.67
C ASP A 5 -21.84 -10.12 -36.75
N ILE A 6 -21.71 -10.39 -35.45
CA ILE A 6 -21.33 -9.35 -34.47
C ILE A 6 -20.23 -9.93 -33.60
N THR A 7 -18.99 -9.91 -34.14
CA THR A 7 -17.76 -10.04 -33.35
C THR A 7 -17.08 -8.67 -33.35
N ASP A 8 -17.48 -7.81 -32.44
CA ASP A 8 -16.70 -6.62 -32.10
C ASP A 8 -16.57 -6.53 -30.56
N THR A 9 -15.80 -7.44 -30.03
CA THR A 9 -15.28 -7.35 -28.67
C THR A 9 -14.13 -6.37 -28.65
N LYS A 10 -14.42 -5.08 -28.63
CA LYS A 10 -13.46 -4.06 -28.17
C LYS A 10 -13.09 -4.41 -26.73
N GLN A 11 -11.96 -5.10 -26.61
CA GLN A 11 -11.22 -5.19 -25.34
C GLN A 11 -10.91 -3.78 -24.87
N LEU A 12 -11.76 -3.23 -24.03
CA LEU A 12 -11.42 -2.10 -23.18
C LEU A 12 -10.34 -2.60 -22.22
N SER A 13 -9.09 -2.40 -22.60
CA SER A 13 -7.95 -2.53 -21.72
C SER A 13 -8.07 -1.47 -20.63
N VAL A 14 -8.83 -1.77 -19.60
CA VAL A 14 -8.86 -0.96 -18.37
C VAL A 14 -7.47 -1.10 -17.76
N LYS A 15 -6.62 -0.10 -17.98
CA LYS A 15 -5.40 0.08 -17.21
C LYS A 15 -5.82 0.37 -15.78
N ILE A 16 -5.95 -0.68 -14.97
CA ILE A 16 -6.10 -0.51 -13.54
C ILE A 16 -4.75 0.00 -13.05
N ASN A 17 -4.68 1.30 -12.79
CA ASN A 17 -3.61 1.85 -12.00
C ASN A 17 -3.80 1.28 -10.59
N LEU A 18 -3.04 0.21 -10.28
CA LEU A 18 -2.79 -0.12 -8.89
C LEU A 18 -2.29 1.17 -8.23
N PRO A 19 -2.85 1.58 -7.10
CA PRO A 19 -2.49 2.86 -6.46
C PRO A 19 -0.99 3.01 -6.18
N TYR A 20 -0.20 1.97 -6.43
CA TYR A 20 1.24 1.86 -6.20
C TYR A 20 2.10 1.59 -7.43
N GLN A 21 1.59 1.75 -8.65
CA GLN A 21 2.48 1.82 -9.81
C GLN A 21 3.25 3.16 -9.82
N THR A 22 3.82 3.53 -8.69
CA THR A 22 4.91 4.50 -8.69
C THR A 22 6.17 3.76 -9.12
N ASN A 23 6.93 4.36 -10.03
CA ASN A 23 8.29 3.94 -10.35
C ASN A 23 9.03 3.65 -9.04
N ILE A 24 9.14 2.35 -8.69
CA ILE A 24 10.09 1.93 -7.67
C ILE A 24 11.42 2.42 -8.21
N ASP A 25 12.03 3.36 -7.49
CA ASP A 25 13.39 3.79 -7.82
C ASP A 25 14.21 2.54 -8.06
N LYS A 26 14.71 2.38 -9.28
CA LYS A 26 15.45 1.19 -9.75
C LYS A 26 16.65 0.82 -8.88
N ASN A 27 16.90 1.60 -7.84
CA ASN A 27 18.06 1.52 -6.94
C ASN A 27 17.74 0.99 -5.54
N THR A 28 16.47 0.61 -5.20
CA THR A 28 16.16 0.27 -3.80
C THR A 28 15.77 -1.17 -3.54
N MET A 29 15.18 -1.88 -4.50
CA MET A 29 15.00 -3.35 -4.46
C MET A 29 14.71 -3.85 -5.87
N ALA A 30 15.40 -4.92 -6.32
CA ALA A 30 14.96 -5.68 -7.49
C ALA A 30 13.55 -6.22 -7.23
N ASN A 31 12.68 -6.21 -8.25
CA ASN A 31 11.36 -6.82 -8.11
C ASN A 31 11.56 -8.31 -7.79
N PRO A 32 10.95 -8.83 -6.72
CA PRO A 32 11.04 -10.24 -6.39
C PRO A 32 10.52 -11.10 -7.54
N THR A 33 11.24 -12.18 -7.80
CA THR A 33 10.93 -13.17 -8.83
C THR A 33 10.57 -14.53 -8.23
N THR A 34 10.79 -14.70 -6.94
CA THR A 34 10.48 -15.90 -6.16
C THR A 34 9.66 -15.54 -4.92
N LYS A 35 8.91 -16.52 -4.40
CA LYS A 35 8.16 -16.37 -3.17
C LYS A 35 9.06 -15.99 -2.00
N GLN A 36 10.22 -16.61 -1.89
CA GLN A 36 11.17 -16.30 -0.82
C GLN A 36 11.65 -14.84 -0.88
N GLU A 37 11.95 -14.34 -2.08
CA GLU A 37 12.31 -12.92 -2.28
C GLU A 37 11.15 -11.97 -1.92
N LEU A 38 9.91 -12.35 -2.25
CA LEU A 38 8.71 -11.57 -1.90
C LEU A 38 8.54 -11.49 -0.39
N LEU A 39 8.59 -12.64 0.31
CA LEU A 39 8.46 -12.69 1.76
C LEU A 39 9.59 -11.90 2.46
N THR A 40 10.82 -12.03 1.98
CA THR A 40 11.95 -11.24 2.47
C THR A 40 11.72 -9.74 2.25
N ALA A 41 11.25 -9.34 1.07
CA ALA A 41 10.97 -7.94 0.79
C ALA A 41 9.88 -7.35 1.70
N ILE A 42 8.82 -8.12 1.98
CA ILE A 42 7.74 -7.74 2.91
C ILE A 42 8.32 -7.55 4.32
N ALA A 43 9.07 -8.52 4.83
CA ALA A 43 9.65 -8.48 6.18
C ALA A 43 10.67 -7.34 6.32
N ASP A 44 11.61 -7.19 5.38
CA ASP A 44 12.64 -6.16 5.39
C ASP A 44 12.05 -4.75 5.30
N GLY A 45 11.00 -4.59 4.50
CA GLY A 45 10.30 -3.30 4.38
C GLY A 45 9.70 -2.86 5.70
N TYR A 46 9.02 -3.77 6.39
CA TYR A 46 8.42 -3.53 7.71
C TYR A 46 9.48 -3.27 8.79
N ALA A 47 10.55 -4.07 8.81
CA ALA A 47 11.66 -3.87 9.75
C ALA A 47 12.29 -2.48 9.59
N LYS A 48 12.53 -2.01 8.35
CA LYS A 48 13.05 -0.67 8.06
C LYS A 48 12.09 0.44 8.50
N LEU A 49 10.77 0.23 8.37
CA LEU A 49 9.77 1.18 8.85
C LEU A 49 9.84 1.32 10.37
N ASN A 50 9.85 0.20 11.11
CA ASN A 50 9.95 0.22 12.57
C ASN A 50 11.28 0.82 13.04
N GLU A 51 12.40 0.44 12.43
CA GLU A 51 13.71 1.03 12.73
C GLU A 51 13.71 2.56 12.54
N GLN A 52 13.01 3.05 11.53
CA GLN A 52 12.88 4.49 11.29
C GLN A 52 12.00 5.17 12.34
N ILE A 53 10.92 4.54 12.78
CA ILE A 53 10.04 5.04 13.85
C ILE A 53 10.80 5.08 15.18
N ASP A 54 11.55 4.03 15.49
CA ASP A 54 12.34 3.94 16.74
C ASP A 54 13.45 5.01 16.84
N LYS A 55 13.90 5.56 15.70
CA LYS A 55 14.86 6.67 15.65
C LYS A 55 14.24 8.04 15.85
N MET A 56 12.93 8.13 15.89
CA MET A 56 12.23 9.41 16.07
C MET A 56 12.15 9.79 17.55
N SER A 57 12.40 11.07 17.85
CA SER A 57 12.19 11.59 19.19
C SER A 57 10.69 11.73 19.51
N ALA A 58 10.34 11.88 20.79
CA ALA A 58 8.96 12.12 21.21
C ALA A 58 8.37 13.40 20.58
N GLU A 59 9.18 14.44 20.42
CA GLU A 59 8.82 15.70 19.76
C GLU A 59 8.54 15.48 18.27
N GLU A 60 9.39 14.71 17.58
CA GLU A 60 9.22 14.38 16.17
C GLU A 60 7.96 13.52 15.95
N ILE A 61 7.66 12.60 16.85
CA ILE A 61 6.45 11.76 16.81
C ILE A 61 5.18 12.59 17.05
N ALA A 62 5.22 13.54 17.98
CA ALA A 62 4.09 14.40 18.32
C ALA A 62 3.84 15.53 17.30
N ALA A 63 4.86 15.91 16.52
CA ALA A 63 4.75 16.99 15.57
C ALA A 63 3.88 16.59 14.36
N PRO A 64 3.01 17.51 13.86
CA PRO A 64 2.24 17.24 12.66
C PRO A 64 3.15 17.19 11.42
N PHE A 65 2.81 16.31 10.50
CA PHE A 65 3.56 16.17 9.25
C PHE A 65 3.49 17.44 8.41
N THR A 66 4.64 17.93 7.98
CA THR A 66 4.78 19.15 7.16
C THR A 66 4.91 18.86 5.66
N PHE A 67 5.25 17.62 5.28
CA PHE A 67 5.40 17.24 3.88
C PHE A 67 4.06 17.16 3.13
N THR A 68 2.95 17.02 3.83
CA THR A 68 1.60 16.97 3.26
C THR A 68 1.17 18.29 2.61
N ALA A 69 1.83 19.41 2.96
CA ALA A 69 1.56 20.71 2.36
C ALA A 69 2.04 20.83 0.90
N ASP A 70 2.91 19.94 0.43
CA ASP A 70 3.42 19.92 -0.94
C ASP A 70 3.15 18.56 -1.60
N PRO A 71 2.05 18.44 -2.38
CA PRO A 71 1.66 17.18 -3.05
C PRO A 71 2.75 16.60 -3.96
N LYS A 72 3.60 17.45 -4.53
CA LYS A 72 4.69 16.99 -5.41
C LYS A 72 5.80 16.29 -4.63
N LYS A 73 5.96 16.62 -3.35
CA LYS A 73 6.99 16.04 -2.49
C LYS A 73 6.53 14.80 -1.76
N CYS A 74 5.26 14.74 -1.31
CA CYS A 74 4.75 13.59 -0.58
C CYS A 74 4.04 12.56 -1.48
N GLY A 75 3.60 12.97 -2.68
CA GLY A 75 2.67 12.21 -3.48
C GLY A 75 1.22 12.32 -2.97
N VAL A 76 0.29 12.23 -3.90
CA VAL A 76 -1.15 12.47 -3.65
C VAL A 76 -1.72 11.57 -2.55
N ARG A 77 -1.25 10.34 -2.47
CA ARG A 77 -1.67 9.32 -1.52
C ARG A 77 -1.51 9.74 -0.05
N TRP A 78 -0.41 10.42 0.29
CA TRP A 78 -0.06 10.74 1.67
C TRP A 78 -0.57 12.10 2.13
N GLN A 79 -1.38 12.78 1.32
CA GLN A 79 -1.85 14.14 1.61
C GLN A 79 -2.81 14.22 2.80
N ASN A 80 -3.51 13.14 3.08
CA ASN A 80 -4.46 13.06 4.19
C ASN A 80 -3.79 12.70 5.53
N ASP A 81 -2.57 12.15 5.51
CA ASP A 81 -1.87 11.70 6.70
C ASP A 81 -1.24 12.91 7.40
N ARG A 82 -1.72 13.26 8.57
CA ARG A 82 -1.31 14.45 9.33
C ARG A 82 -0.29 14.15 10.41
N CYS A 83 -0.18 12.90 10.84
CA CYS A 83 0.71 12.44 11.91
C CYS A 83 1.09 10.97 11.70
N LEU A 84 1.98 10.47 12.55
CA LEU A 84 2.46 9.08 12.49
C LEU A 84 1.31 8.08 12.60
N ARG A 85 0.33 8.32 13.49
CA ARG A 85 -0.87 7.48 13.61
C ARG A 85 -1.59 7.34 12.27
N ASP A 86 -1.87 8.45 11.58
CA ASP A 86 -2.61 8.44 10.30
C ASP A 86 -1.87 7.63 9.25
N LEU A 87 -0.55 7.79 9.18
CA LEU A 87 0.31 7.02 8.26
C LEU A 87 0.25 5.52 8.55
N LEU A 88 0.31 5.10 9.82
CA LEU A 88 0.25 3.68 10.19
C LEU A 88 -1.12 3.07 9.93
N THR A 89 -2.21 3.78 10.28
CA THR A 89 -3.58 3.31 9.99
C THR A 89 -3.90 3.30 8.50
N HIS A 90 -3.33 4.21 7.71
CA HIS A 90 -3.41 4.17 6.26
C HIS A 90 -2.78 2.88 5.70
N LEU A 91 -1.55 2.56 6.12
CA LEU A 91 -0.88 1.31 5.73
C LEU A 91 -1.72 0.08 6.12
N TYR A 92 -2.26 0.07 7.34
CA TYR A 92 -3.13 -0.98 7.86
C TYR A 92 -4.38 -1.18 6.98
N GLU A 93 -5.14 -0.12 6.70
CA GLU A 93 -6.40 -0.22 5.96
C GLU A 93 -6.20 -0.76 4.53
N TRP A 94 -5.11 -0.39 3.86
CA TRP A 94 -4.80 -0.95 2.56
C TRP A 94 -4.47 -2.44 2.61
N GLN A 95 -3.91 -2.93 3.72
CA GLN A 95 -3.69 -4.36 3.94
C GLN A 95 -4.98 -5.09 4.25
N VAL A 96 -5.90 -4.48 5.00
CA VAL A 96 -7.25 -5.02 5.22
C VAL A 96 -7.99 -5.20 3.89
N LEU A 97 -7.91 -4.22 2.98
CA LEU A 97 -8.48 -4.37 1.63
C LEU A 97 -7.85 -5.53 0.85
N MET A 98 -6.54 -5.74 1.00
CA MET A 98 -5.84 -6.87 0.39
C MET A 98 -6.28 -8.21 0.96
N GLU A 99 -6.48 -8.29 2.26
CA GLU A 99 -7.01 -9.50 2.91
C GLU A 99 -8.40 -9.85 2.37
N ILE A 100 -9.32 -8.88 2.32
CA ILE A 100 -10.66 -9.05 1.75
C ILE A 100 -10.58 -9.49 0.28
N PHE A 101 -9.68 -8.90 -0.50
CA PHE A 101 -9.47 -9.28 -1.90
C PHE A 101 -9.04 -10.75 -2.04
N VAL A 102 -8.07 -11.19 -1.24
CA VAL A 102 -7.60 -12.58 -1.23
C VAL A 102 -8.70 -13.54 -0.76
N MET A 103 -9.45 -13.17 0.27
CA MET A 103 -10.58 -13.99 0.75
C MET A 103 -11.65 -14.20 -0.34
N ASN A 104 -12.05 -13.12 -1.03
CA ASN A 104 -13.00 -13.22 -2.14
C ASN A 104 -12.50 -14.16 -3.26
N ILE A 105 -11.20 -14.14 -3.57
CA ILE A 105 -10.60 -15.06 -4.56
C ILE A 105 -10.73 -16.52 -4.09
N ARG A 106 -10.40 -16.80 -2.84
CA ARG A 106 -10.43 -18.17 -2.26
C ARG A 106 -11.83 -18.74 -2.13
N GLU A 107 -12.81 -17.89 -1.87
CA GLU A 107 -14.23 -18.26 -1.80
C GLU A 107 -14.88 -18.45 -3.18
N GLY A 108 -14.12 -18.23 -4.26
CA GLY A 108 -14.64 -18.36 -5.62
C GLY A 108 -15.52 -17.19 -6.07
N HIS A 109 -15.47 -16.06 -5.37
CA HIS A 109 -16.20 -14.82 -5.65
C HIS A 109 -15.24 -13.66 -5.98
N PRO A 110 -14.35 -13.81 -6.98
CA PRO A 110 -13.34 -12.80 -7.26
C PRO A 110 -13.98 -11.46 -7.59
N LYS A 111 -13.63 -10.45 -6.83
CA LYS A 111 -14.01 -9.04 -7.03
C LYS A 111 -12.76 -8.24 -7.33
N ASP A 112 -12.95 -7.03 -7.85
CA ASP A 112 -11.83 -6.11 -7.98
C ASP A 112 -11.30 -5.68 -6.61
N TYR A 113 -10.02 -5.31 -6.59
CA TYR A 113 -9.33 -4.93 -5.37
C TYR A 113 -9.96 -3.70 -4.71
N LEU A 114 -10.31 -2.67 -5.50
CA LEU A 114 -10.99 -1.49 -5.00
C LEU A 114 -12.51 -1.63 -5.15
N PRO A 115 -13.30 -1.19 -4.16
CA PRO A 115 -14.74 -1.04 -4.32
C PRO A 115 -15.08 -0.17 -5.54
N ASP A 116 -16.16 -0.48 -6.23
CA ASP A 116 -16.56 0.17 -7.48
C ASP A 116 -16.66 1.69 -7.37
N GLU A 117 -17.15 2.17 -6.24
CA GLU A 117 -17.34 3.60 -5.93
C GLU A 117 -16.01 4.36 -5.84
N TYR A 118 -14.91 3.69 -5.47
CA TYR A 118 -13.59 4.31 -5.28
C TYR A 118 -12.60 4.06 -6.41
N ARG A 119 -12.95 3.27 -7.43
CA ARG A 119 -12.04 2.98 -8.56
C ARG A 119 -11.55 4.23 -9.28
N LYS A 120 -12.38 5.27 -9.37
CA LYS A 120 -12.03 6.52 -10.05
C LYS A 120 -11.49 7.58 -9.09
N ASN A 121 -11.80 7.48 -7.80
CA ASN A 121 -11.45 8.47 -6.80
C ASN A 121 -11.11 7.80 -5.44
N TYR A 122 -10.02 7.07 -5.39
CA TYR A 122 -9.56 6.43 -4.15
C TYR A 122 -9.11 7.44 -3.07
N HIS A 123 -8.87 8.71 -3.43
CA HIS A 123 -8.52 9.76 -2.45
C HIS A 123 -9.68 10.06 -1.49
N GLU A 124 -10.91 9.91 -1.93
CA GLU A 124 -12.07 10.04 -1.05
C GLU A 124 -12.10 8.89 -0.04
N MET A 125 -11.79 7.68 -0.50
CA MET A 125 -11.62 6.52 0.38
C MET A 125 -10.50 6.76 1.41
N ASP A 126 -9.32 7.20 0.99
CA ASP A 126 -8.21 7.51 1.89
C ASP A 126 -8.63 8.51 2.98
N ARG A 127 -9.38 9.56 2.61
CA ARG A 127 -9.90 10.53 3.59
C ARG A 127 -10.86 9.90 4.59
N MET A 128 -11.75 9.01 4.13
CA MET A 128 -12.68 8.29 5.01
C MET A 128 -11.93 7.34 5.95
N LEU A 129 -10.89 6.67 5.47
CA LEU A 129 -10.05 5.78 6.28
C LEU A 129 -9.32 6.56 7.38
N VAL A 130 -8.78 7.73 7.09
CA VAL A 130 -8.19 8.61 8.12
C VAL A 130 -9.23 9.04 9.16
N GLU A 131 -10.42 9.45 8.74
CA GLU A 131 -11.50 9.83 9.66
C GLU A 131 -11.99 8.65 10.53
N LYS A 132 -12.06 7.45 9.96
CA LYS A 132 -12.36 6.21 10.71
C LYS A 132 -11.45 6.03 11.92
N HIS A 133 -10.18 6.39 11.77
CA HIS A 133 -9.14 6.21 12.79
C HIS A 133 -8.85 7.45 13.64
N ARG A 134 -9.69 8.48 13.59
CA ARG A 134 -9.40 9.72 14.32
C ARG A 134 -9.27 9.55 15.85
N ASN A 135 -9.93 8.54 16.43
CA ASN A 135 -9.88 8.22 17.86
C ASN A 135 -8.90 7.07 18.19
N THR A 136 -8.26 6.46 17.20
CA THR A 136 -7.25 5.42 17.38
C THR A 136 -5.99 6.06 17.96
N THR A 137 -5.43 5.48 19.01
CA THR A 137 -4.16 5.92 19.59
C THR A 137 -2.98 5.50 18.69
N LEU A 138 -1.81 6.09 18.92
CA LEU A 138 -0.60 5.69 18.18
C LEU A 138 -0.22 4.23 18.47
N GLU A 139 -0.37 3.80 19.73
CA GLU A 139 -0.07 2.43 20.13
C GLU A 139 -1.01 1.43 19.49
N GLU A 140 -2.31 1.70 19.48
CA GLU A 140 -3.29 0.88 18.74
C GLU A 140 -2.97 0.83 17.23
N ALA A 141 -2.56 1.95 16.64
CA ALA A 141 -2.17 2.00 15.22
C ALA A 141 -0.94 1.12 14.92
N LYS A 142 0.05 1.11 15.81
CA LYS A 142 1.21 0.21 15.72
C LYS A 142 0.80 -1.26 15.82
N GLU A 143 -0.07 -1.60 16.77
CA GLU A 143 -0.58 -2.97 16.94
C GLU A 143 -1.38 -3.44 15.73
N LEU A 144 -2.31 -2.61 15.23
CA LEU A 144 -3.08 -2.91 14.02
C LEU A 144 -2.18 -3.19 12.82
N LEU A 145 -1.18 -2.34 12.59
CA LEU A 145 -0.23 -2.54 11.49
C LEU A 145 0.64 -3.78 11.69
N ALA A 146 1.06 -4.07 12.92
CA ALA A 146 1.85 -5.27 13.21
C ALA A 146 1.06 -6.56 12.90
N GLN A 147 -0.21 -6.61 13.32
CA GLN A 147 -1.09 -7.74 13.07
C GLN A 147 -1.37 -7.92 11.57
N SER A 148 -1.71 -6.82 10.87
CA SER A 148 -1.99 -6.90 9.44
C SER A 148 -0.74 -7.23 8.61
N HIS A 149 0.44 -6.74 9.03
CA HIS A 149 1.72 -7.12 8.41
C HIS A 149 1.94 -8.63 8.48
N GLN A 150 1.72 -9.25 9.66
CA GLN A 150 1.85 -10.70 9.82
C GLN A 150 0.83 -11.42 8.92
N THR A 151 -0.42 -10.95 8.89
CA THR A 151 -1.45 -11.49 7.99
C THR A 151 -1.00 -11.43 6.53
N MET A 152 -0.45 -10.30 6.08
CA MET A 152 0.05 -10.15 4.70
C MET A 152 1.20 -11.11 4.39
N HIS A 153 2.13 -11.29 5.32
CA HIS A 153 3.24 -12.23 5.17
C HIS A 153 2.73 -13.66 5.04
N ASP A 154 1.81 -14.09 5.92
CA ASP A 154 1.26 -15.45 5.93
C ASP A 154 0.39 -15.71 4.69
N LEU A 155 -0.43 -14.75 4.29
CA LEU A 155 -1.22 -14.83 3.07
C LEU A 155 -0.33 -14.96 1.84
N ALA A 156 0.71 -14.15 1.70
CA ALA A 156 1.67 -14.26 0.59
C ALA A 156 2.37 -15.63 0.59
N GLY A 157 2.76 -16.14 1.76
CA GLY A 157 3.37 -17.45 1.94
C GLY A 157 2.47 -18.63 1.54
N SER A 158 1.14 -18.43 1.63
CA SER A 158 0.15 -19.49 1.35
C SER A 158 -0.12 -19.72 -0.14
N PHE A 159 0.32 -18.83 -1.03
CA PHE A 159 0.22 -19.00 -2.48
C PHE A 159 1.39 -19.81 -3.02
N SER A 160 1.18 -20.52 -4.14
CA SER A 160 2.27 -21.13 -4.90
C SER A 160 3.07 -20.08 -5.69
N GLU A 161 4.27 -20.47 -6.17
CA GLU A 161 5.07 -19.62 -7.07
C GLU A 161 4.28 -19.23 -8.33
N GLU A 162 3.56 -20.19 -8.91
CA GLU A 162 2.75 -19.99 -10.11
C GLU A 162 1.64 -18.97 -9.87
N GLU A 163 0.90 -19.11 -8.78
CA GLU A 163 -0.17 -18.17 -8.38
C GLU A 163 0.35 -16.75 -8.14
N LEU A 164 1.55 -16.63 -7.55
CA LEU A 164 2.16 -15.33 -7.24
C LEU A 164 2.68 -14.62 -8.48
N PHE A 165 3.36 -15.33 -9.39
CA PHE A 165 4.16 -14.67 -10.43
C PHE A 165 3.61 -14.82 -11.85
N THR A 166 2.59 -15.67 -12.07
CA THR A 166 1.93 -15.72 -13.38
C THR A 166 0.98 -14.53 -13.55
N LYS A 167 1.20 -13.73 -14.59
CA LYS A 167 0.33 -12.59 -14.92
C LYS A 167 -1.07 -13.08 -15.26
N GLY A 168 -2.08 -12.49 -14.62
CA GLY A 168 -3.47 -12.82 -14.89
C GLY A 168 -3.88 -14.23 -14.44
N TYR A 169 -3.10 -14.90 -13.58
CA TYR A 169 -3.47 -16.20 -13.03
C TYR A 169 -4.88 -16.16 -12.42
N PHE A 170 -5.14 -15.17 -11.59
CA PHE A 170 -6.50 -14.83 -11.17
C PHE A 170 -7.07 -13.77 -12.11
N LYS A 171 -8.27 -14.00 -12.66
CA LYS A 171 -8.90 -13.06 -13.61
C LYS A 171 -8.97 -11.62 -13.07
N CYS A 172 -9.17 -11.45 -11.77
CA CYS A 172 -9.23 -10.16 -11.09
C CYS A 172 -7.87 -9.46 -10.95
N THR A 173 -6.73 -10.12 -11.24
CA THR A 173 -5.42 -9.46 -11.30
C THR A 173 -5.09 -8.92 -12.69
N TYR A 174 -5.94 -9.15 -13.69
CA TYR A 174 -5.83 -8.64 -15.05
C TYR A 174 -4.48 -8.96 -15.71
N THR A 175 -3.68 -7.94 -16.03
CA THR A 175 -2.37 -8.06 -16.71
C THR A 175 -1.20 -8.07 -15.73
N THR A 176 -1.45 -8.07 -14.43
CA THR A 176 -0.42 -8.05 -13.39
C THR A 176 -0.37 -9.38 -12.61
N THR A 177 0.48 -9.46 -11.61
CA THR A 177 0.72 -10.65 -10.78
C THR A 177 0.17 -10.43 -9.36
N MET A 178 -0.17 -11.51 -8.65
CA MET A 178 -0.56 -11.44 -7.23
C MET A 178 0.60 -10.88 -6.37
N ALA A 179 1.85 -11.23 -6.68
CA ALA A 179 3.03 -10.68 -6.01
C ALA A 179 3.08 -9.14 -6.11
N ALA A 180 2.70 -8.56 -7.25
CA ALA A 180 2.65 -7.10 -7.41
C ALA A 180 1.57 -6.47 -6.50
N TYR A 181 0.44 -7.12 -6.28
CA TYR A 181 -0.56 -6.67 -5.32
C TYR A 181 -0.01 -6.67 -3.89
N PHE A 182 0.61 -7.77 -3.44
CA PHE A 182 1.25 -7.83 -2.11
C PHE A 182 2.31 -6.73 -1.94
N LEU A 183 3.21 -6.55 -2.91
CA LEU A 183 4.22 -5.48 -2.86
C LEU A 183 3.60 -4.09 -2.77
N SER A 184 2.47 -3.87 -3.44
CA SER A 184 1.81 -2.57 -3.49
C SER A 184 1.18 -2.15 -2.16
N VAL A 185 0.94 -3.06 -1.23
CA VAL A 185 0.37 -2.79 0.10
C VAL A 185 1.35 -3.05 1.25
N THR A 186 2.55 -3.54 0.97
CA THR A 186 3.56 -3.90 1.97
C THR A 186 4.90 -3.20 1.70
N ALA A 187 5.85 -3.86 1.08
CA ALA A 187 7.23 -3.39 0.93
C ALA A 187 7.34 -2.01 0.28
N SER A 188 6.59 -1.75 -0.78
CA SER A 188 6.66 -0.46 -1.50
C SER A 188 6.19 0.72 -0.62
N PRO A 189 4.99 0.69 0.00
CA PRO A 189 4.56 1.78 0.88
C PRO A 189 5.35 1.88 2.18
N TYR A 190 5.87 0.77 2.74
CA TYR A 190 6.78 0.86 3.89
C TYR A 190 8.02 1.68 3.57
N LEU A 191 8.67 1.41 2.43
CA LEU A 191 9.85 2.15 2.01
C LEU A 191 9.55 3.62 1.66
N GLN A 192 8.36 3.91 1.13
CA GLN A 192 7.91 5.29 0.91
C GLN A 192 7.69 5.99 2.25
N ALA A 193 7.03 5.35 3.22
CA ALA A 193 6.84 5.87 4.57
C ALA A 193 8.18 6.20 5.25
N VAL A 194 9.18 5.32 5.14
CA VAL A 194 10.55 5.59 5.64
C VAL A 194 11.13 6.88 5.05
N LYS A 195 10.98 7.11 3.73
CA LYS A 195 11.46 8.35 3.08
C LYS A 195 10.73 9.59 3.61
N LEU A 196 9.41 9.49 3.81
CA LEU A 196 8.59 10.58 4.34
C LEU A 196 8.94 10.91 5.80
N LEU A 197 9.11 9.88 6.64
CA LEU A 197 9.52 10.07 8.04
C LEU A 197 10.90 10.70 8.15
N LYS A 198 11.88 10.30 7.32
CA LYS A 198 13.19 10.96 7.24
C LYS A 198 13.07 12.43 6.85
N THR A 199 12.17 12.76 5.93
CA THR A 199 11.90 14.15 5.52
C THR A 199 11.27 14.94 6.66
N HIS A 200 10.31 14.33 7.36
CA HIS A 200 9.67 14.93 8.53
C HIS A 200 10.69 15.26 9.64
N GLN A 201 11.56 14.31 10.00
CA GLN A 201 12.62 14.52 10.98
C GLN A 201 13.53 15.71 10.62
N LYS A 202 13.99 15.77 9.36
CA LYS A 202 14.82 16.89 8.89
C LYS A 202 14.10 18.24 9.03
N ASN A 203 12.82 18.30 8.69
CA ASN A 203 12.02 19.51 8.77
C ASN A 203 11.80 19.98 10.21
N THR A 204 11.56 19.03 11.13
CA THR A 204 11.36 19.34 12.56
C THR A 204 12.65 19.88 13.18
N GLN A 205 13.79 19.22 12.96
CA GLN A 205 15.09 19.67 13.47
C GLN A 205 15.54 21.04 12.94
N VAL A 206 15.12 21.42 11.71
CA VAL A 206 15.41 22.77 11.17
C VAL A 206 14.54 23.83 11.85
N ARG A 207 13.31 23.49 12.26
CA ARG A 207 12.44 24.43 13.00
C ARG A 207 13.01 24.75 14.38
N ASP A 208 13.46 23.72 15.12
CA ASP A 208 14.02 23.89 16.47
C ASP A 208 15.29 24.73 16.50
N LYS A 209 16.09 24.72 15.41
CA LYS A 209 17.30 25.56 15.32
C LYS A 209 17.02 27.02 14.97
N ARG A 210 15.78 27.39 14.63
CA ARG A 210 15.38 28.75 14.27
C ARG A 210 14.59 29.48 15.36
N CYS A 211 14.22 28.77 16.42
CA CYS A 211 13.64 29.30 17.65
C CYS A 211 14.74 29.49 18.71
#